data_29ce6f4cb05eec1ca84932b97de564b4
#
_entry.id   29ce6f4cb05eec1ca84932b97de564b4
#
_cell.length_a   1.000
_cell.length_b   1.000
_cell.length_c   1.000
_cell.angle_alpha   90.00
_cell.angle_beta   90.00
_cell.angle_gamma   90.00
#
_symmetry.space_group_name_H-M   'P 1'
#
loop_
_entity.id
_entity.type
_entity.pdbx_description
1 polymer ?
#
loop_
_entity_poly.entity_id
_entity_poly.type
_entity_poly.pdbx_seq_one_letter_code
_entity_poly.pdbx_strand_id
1 'polypeptide(L)'
;MKYYIISGEASGDIHGSELILELKKYDKSAQIRFWGGDKMKSAGGKLIKHYKKISFMGFWEVFINLPKIINNLAFCKKDIKIFNPDVIIYI
;
A
#
# COMPACT_ATOMS: atom_id res chain seq x y z
N MET A 1 -10.64 -5.91 12.44
CA MET A 1 -10.93 -5.82 10.99
C MET A 1 -9.65 -5.93 10.18
N LYS A 2 -9.79 -6.31 8.95
CA LYS A 2 -8.67 -6.40 8.01
C LYS A 2 -8.70 -5.21 7.05
N TYR A 3 -7.60 -4.48 6.99
CA TYR A 3 -7.45 -3.29 6.14
C TYR A 3 -6.35 -3.51 5.11
N TYR A 4 -6.60 -3.08 3.90
CA TYR A 4 -5.60 -3.07 2.83
C TYR A 4 -5.42 -1.63 2.35
N ILE A 5 -4.22 -1.08 2.54
CA ILE A 5 -3.94 0.32 2.25
C ILE A 5 -2.94 0.40 1.10
N ILE A 6 -3.25 1.20 0.09
CA ILE A 6 -2.39 1.39 -1.08
C ILE A 6 -1.94 2.83 -1.16
N SER A 7 -0.63 3.04 -1.08
CA SER A 7 0.02 4.34 -1.26
C SER A 7 1.18 4.18 -2.25
N GLY A 8 1.19 4.99 -3.30
CA GLY A 8 2.16 4.90 -4.38
C GLY A 8 3.29 5.92 -4.33
N GLU A 9 3.33 6.79 -3.31
CA GLU A 9 4.33 7.85 -3.24
C GLU A 9 4.66 8.27 -1.80
N ALA A 10 5.71 9.07 -1.66
CA ALA A 10 6.24 9.45 -0.34
C ALA A 10 5.21 10.23 0.51
N SER A 11 4.43 11.12 -0.10
CA SER A 11 3.38 11.86 0.62
C SER A 11 2.30 10.93 1.16
N GLY A 12 1.92 9.93 0.39
CA GLY A 12 0.97 8.91 0.81
C GLY A 12 1.50 8.06 1.95
N ASP A 13 2.80 7.81 2.00
CA ASP A 13 3.44 7.09 3.11
C ASP A 13 3.28 7.85 4.43
N ILE A 14 3.44 9.16 4.41
CA ILE A 14 3.24 10.01 5.59
C ILE A 14 1.79 9.93 6.07
N HIS A 15 0.85 10.17 5.18
CA HIS A 15 -0.58 10.12 5.50
C HIS A 15 -1.03 8.73 5.91
N GLY A 16 -0.53 7.72 5.23
CA GLY A 16 -0.81 6.32 5.54
C GLY A 16 -0.31 5.92 6.92
N SER A 17 0.87 6.40 7.33
CA SER A 17 1.40 6.13 8.66
C SER A 17 0.51 6.70 9.76
N GLU A 18 0.03 7.93 9.57
CA GLU A 18 -0.90 8.56 10.51
C GLU A 18 -2.22 7.79 10.59
N LEU A 19 -2.73 7.36 9.45
CA LEU A 19 -3.95 6.56 9.38
C LEU A 19 -3.80 5.23 10.12
N ILE A 20 -2.69 4.53 9.92
CA ILE A 20 -2.43 3.26 10.61
C ILE A 20 -2.39 3.45 12.12
N LEU A 21 -1.74 4.49 12.62
CA LEU A 21 -1.70 4.80 14.04
C LEU A 21 -3.10 5.03 14.61
N GLU A 22 -3.93 5.78 13.89
CA GLU A 22 -5.31 6.03 14.32
C GLU A 22 -6.18 4.77 14.26
N LEU A 23 -6.07 3.98 13.20
CA LEU A 23 -6.82 2.73 13.08
C LEU A 23 -6.52 1.78 14.24
N LYS A 24 -5.26 1.70 14.65
CA LYS A 24 -4.86 0.84 15.76
C LYS A 24 -5.40 1.30 17.11
N LYS A 25 -5.67 2.60 17.28
CA LYS A 25 -6.30 3.11 18.48
C LYS A 25 -7.76 2.68 18.58
N TYR A 26 -8.49 2.70 17.48
CA TYR A 26 -9.92 2.37 17.45
C TYR A 26 -10.19 0.89 17.25
N ASP A 27 -9.27 0.17 16.62
CA ASP A 27 -9.38 -1.27 16.37
C ASP A 27 -8.08 -1.95 16.79
N LYS A 28 -8.03 -2.42 18.03
CA LYS A 28 -6.81 -3.03 18.60
C LYS A 28 -6.46 -4.37 17.95
N SER A 29 -7.40 -5.02 17.30
CA SER A 29 -7.19 -6.26 16.57
C SER A 29 -7.01 -6.04 15.07
N ALA A 30 -6.78 -4.81 14.63
CA ALA A 30 -6.61 -4.48 13.22
C ALA A 30 -5.45 -5.26 12.59
N GLN A 31 -5.73 -5.92 11.48
CA GLN A 31 -4.73 -6.54 10.63
C GLN A 31 -4.58 -5.66 9.39
N ILE A 32 -3.38 -5.13 9.18
CA ILE A 32 -3.13 -4.16 8.12
C ILE A 32 -2.06 -4.68 7.18
N ARG A 33 -2.39 -4.79 5.90
CA ARG A 33 -1.43 -4.97 4.81
C ARG A 33 -1.40 -3.69 3.99
N PHE A 34 -0.22 -3.33 3.48
CA PHE A 34 -0.13 -2.08 2.75
C PHE A 34 0.98 -2.07 1.71
N TRP A 35 0.78 -1.24 0.72
CA TRP A 35 1.78 -0.76 -0.20
C TRP A 35 2.10 0.68 0.20
N GLY A 36 3.33 0.96 0.54
CA GLY A 36 3.72 2.27 1.02
C GLY A 36 5.21 2.30 1.29
N GLY A 37 5.61 2.94 2.37
CA GLY A 37 7.02 3.13 2.68
C GLY A 37 7.39 2.83 4.13
N ASP A 38 8.56 3.34 4.51
CA ASP A 38 9.15 3.05 5.81
C ASP A 38 8.35 3.63 6.97
N LYS A 39 7.68 4.77 6.75
CA LYS A 39 6.87 5.41 7.79
C LYS A 39 5.63 4.58 8.13
N MET A 40 4.95 4.07 7.10
CA MET A 40 3.84 3.16 7.30
C MET A 40 4.28 1.86 7.97
N LYS A 41 5.45 1.35 7.59
CA LYS A 41 6.03 0.16 8.21
C LYS A 41 6.30 0.39 9.69
N SER A 42 6.85 1.54 10.06
CA SER A 42 7.11 1.91 11.45
C SER A 42 5.83 2.10 12.26
N ALA A 43 4.76 2.56 11.63
CA ALA A 43 3.45 2.71 12.29
C ALA A 43 2.81 1.34 12.60
N GLY A 44 3.18 0.31 11.86
CA GLY A 44 2.73 -1.07 12.07
C GLY A 44 1.98 -1.60 10.84
N GLY A 45 1.85 -2.89 10.76
CA GLY A 45 1.26 -3.55 9.61
C GLY A 45 2.32 -4.24 8.76
N LYS A 46 1.87 -4.95 7.72
CA LYS A 46 2.75 -5.71 6.85
C LYS A 46 2.98 -4.98 5.53
N LEU A 47 4.21 -4.57 5.30
CA LEU A 47 4.62 -3.98 4.03
C LEU A 47 4.68 -5.07 2.95
N ILE A 48 3.87 -4.92 1.90
CA ILE A 48 3.85 -5.84 0.77
C ILE A 48 4.80 -5.37 -0.32
N LYS A 49 4.70 -4.09 -0.72
CA LYS A 49 5.65 -3.47 -1.66
C LYS A 49 5.95 -2.03 -1.27
N HIS A 50 7.22 -1.65 -1.38
CA HIS A 50 7.65 -0.28 -1.15
C HIS A 50 7.33 0.60 -2.36
N TYR A 51 6.88 1.84 -2.13
CA TYR A 51 6.50 2.76 -3.20
C TYR A 51 7.65 3.05 -4.18
N LYS A 52 8.89 2.95 -3.73
CA LYS A 52 10.07 3.15 -4.60
C LYS A 52 10.15 2.13 -5.74
N LYS A 53 9.52 0.98 -5.57
CA LYS A 53 9.49 -0.07 -6.61
C LYS A 53 8.33 0.08 -7.57
N ILE A 54 7.33 0.92 -7.26
CA ILE A 54 6.11 1.08 -8.05
C ILE A 54 5.88 2.52 -8.51
N SER A 55 6.70 3.47 -8.06
CA SER A 55 6.62 4.87 -8.46
C SER A 55 7.38 5.10 -9.75
N PHE A 56 6.71 5.67 -10.75
CA PHE A 56 7.34 6.04 -12.01
C PHE A 56 7.06 7.51 -12.29
N MET A 57 8.12 8.29 -12.54
CA MET A 57 8.03 9.71 -12.82
C MET A 57 8.22 9.94 -14.33
N GLY A 58 7.29 10.70 -14.94
CA GLY A 58 7.36 11.05 -16.35
C GLY A 58 6.64 10.06 -17.26
N PHE A 59 6.14 10.59 -18.36
CA PHE A 59 5.33 9.85 -19.32
C PHE A 59 6.12 8.71 -20.00
N TRP A 60 7.39 8.99 -20.31
CA TRP A 60 8.26 8.02 -20.96
C TRP A 60 8.56 6.83 -20.05
N GLU A 61 8.83 7.09 -18.77
CA GLU A 61 9.10 6.03 -17.80
C GLU A 61 7.92 5.11 -17.60
N VAL A 62 6.71 5.65 -17.57
CA VAL A 62 5.48 4.86 -17.49
C VAL A 62 5.38 3.95 -18.71
N PHE A 63 5.64 4.46 -19.90
CA PHE A 63 5.56 3.69 -21.14
C PHE A 63 6.57 2.54 -21.17
N ILE A 64 7.82 2.79 -20.81
CA ILE A 64 8.88 1.77 -20.78
C ILE A 64 8.59 0.69 -19.73
N ASN A 65 7.99 1.07 -18.61
CA ASN A 65 7.74 0.17 -17.48
C ASN A 65 6.33 -0.42 -17.48
N LEU A 66 5.59 -0.29 -18.56
CA LEU A 66 4.21 -0.79 -18.66
C LEU A 66 4.05 -2.26 -18.26
N PRO A 67 4.92 -3.20 -18.70
CA PRO A 67 4.83 -4.58 -18.22
C PRO A 67 4.97 -4.74 -16.72
N LYS A 68 5.86 -3.96 -16.09
CA LYS A 68 6.00 -3.94 -14.63
C LYS A 68 4.75 -3.43 -13.94
N ILE A 69 4.14 -2.39 -14.48
CA ILE A 69 2.90 -1.81 -13.94
C ILE A 69 1.78 -2.85 -13.99
N ILE A 70 1.62 -3.52 -15.11
CA ILE A 70 0.61 -4.57 -15.28
C ILE A 70 0.87 -5.72 -14.30
N ASN A 71 2.09 -6.16 -14.15
CA ASN A 71 2.46 -7.21 -13.20
C ASN A 71 2.18 -6.81 -11.76
N ASN A 72 2.46 -5.56 -11.38
CA ASN A 72 2.17 -5.05 -10.06
C ASN A 72 0.67 -4.99 -9.78
N LEU A 73 -0.14 -4.60 -10.77
CA LEU A 73 -1.58 -4.59 -10.64
C LEU A 73 -2.14 -6.00 -10.46
N ALA A 74 -1.65 -6.96 -11.24
CA ALA A 74 -2.05 -8.36 -11.11
C ALA A 74 -1.66 -8.94 -9.75
N PHE A 75 -0.46 -8.63 -9.27
CA PHE A 75 0.02 -9.05 -7.96
C PHE A 75 -0.85 -8.45 -6.85
N CYS A 76 -1.16 -7.15 -6.93
CA CYS A 76 -2.00 -6.47 -5.95
C CYS A 76 -3.39 -7.10 -5.87
N LYS A 77 -4.00 -7.36 -7.01
CA LYS A 77 -5.31 -8.00 -7.08
C LYS A 77 -5.30 -9.39 -6.45
N LYS A 78 -4.26 -10.17 -6.71
CA LYS A 78 -4.08 -11.50 -6.14
C LYS A 78 -3.89 -11.43 -4.62
N ASP A 79 -3.05 -10.52 -4.14
CA ASP A 79 -2.78 -10.36 -2.72
C ASP A 79 -4.01 -9.91 -1.96
N ILE A 80 -4.80 -9.00 -2.53
CA ILE A 80 -6.08 -8.57 -1.95
C ILE A 80 -7.04 -9.76 -1.84
N LYS A 81 -7.13 -10.60 -2.86
CA LYS A 81 -7.97 -11.78 -2.84
C LYS A 81 -7.58 -12.74 -1.72
N ILE A 82 -6.28 -12.98 -1.56
CA ILE A 82 -5.75 -13.91 -0.53
C ILE A 82 -6.00 -13.36 0.87
N PHE A 83 -5.74 -12.08 1.08
CA PHE A 83 -5.93 -11.44 2.38
C PHE A 83 -7.41 -11.26 2.73
N ASN A 84 -8.24 -11.06 1.73
CA ASN A 84 -9.69 -10.83 1.88
C ASN A 84 -9.99 -9.72 2.90
N PRO A 85 -9.56 -8.47 2.63
CA PRO A 85 -9.75 -7.37 3.57
C PRO A 85 -11.21 -6.96 3.70
N ASP A 86 -11.55 -6.40 4.86
CA ASP A 86 -12.87 -5.79 5.08
C ASP A 86 -12.96 -4.42 4.43
N VAL A 87 -11.83 -3.69 4.36
CA VAL A 87 -11.76 -2.33 3.82
C VAL A 87 -10.49 -2.19 2.97
N ILE A 88 -10.63 -1.55 1.82
CA ILE A 88 -9.52 -1.15 0.95
C ILE A 88 -9.45 0.38 0.95
N ILE A 89 -8.28 0.93 1.28
CA ILE A 89 -8.07 2.37 1.34
C ILE A 89 -6.97 2.74 0.35
N TYR A 90 -7.30 3.64 -0.57
CA TYR A 90 -6.36 4.17 -1.55
C TYR A 90 -6.01 5.61 -1.21
N ILE A 91 -4.71 5.89 -1.11
CA ILE A 91 -4.20 7.22 -0.78
C ILE A 91 -3.42 7.82 -1.95
#